data_9bd11fb7f35f164db208d955dc37420c
#
_entry.id   9bd11fb7f35f164db208d955dc37420c
#
_cell.length_a   1.000
_cell.length_b   1.000
_cell.length_c   1.000
_cell.angle_alpha   90.00
_cell.angle_beta   90.00
_cell.angle_gamma   90.00
#
_symmetry.space_group_name_H-M   'P 1'
#
loop_
_entity.id
_entity.type
_entity.pdbx_description
1 polymer ?
#
loop_
_entity_poly.entity_id
_entity_poly.type
_entity_poly.pdbx_seq_one_letter_code
_entity_poly.pdbx_strand_id
1 'polypeptide(L)'
;TGRSPIALPHFEGVEFDAFMTFNGSYCFTEDADIFSNPIPTEDVHMIIQNATALGRPLTVATKNRLASNGKDEDLIEYYSFAKQEIDVADDFEQVANEKVYQLMTGSSLAEHPALMKDVSHARITFWWNRAVDIIPTDGGKGRGIEKMLEYYHFDKSQAMAFGDGNNDIEMLKSVGHGVAMA
;
A
#
# COMPACT_ATOMS: atom_id res chain seq x y z
N THR A 1 1.71 0.58 8.02
CA THR A 1 1.47 1.82 7.25
C THR A 1 1.18 1.53 5.78
N GLY A 2 0.43 2.44 5.10
CA GLY A 2 0.27 2.44 3.64
C GLY A 2 1.47 3.03 2.88
N ARG A 3 2.44 3.61 3.59
CA ARG A 3 3.63 4.21 2.97
C ARG A 3 4.57 3.16 2.39
N SER A 4 5.36 3.60 1.39
CA SER A 4 6.51 2.84 0.89
C SER A 4 7.67 2.86 1.88
N PRO A 5 8.67 1.96 1.78
CA PRO A 5 9.88 1.99 2.60
C PRO A 5 10.62 3.34 2.53
N ILE A 6 10.74 3.91 1.34
CA ILE A 6 11.43 5.21 1.12
C ILE A 6 10.68 6.42 1.71
N ALA A 7 9.42 6.25 2.11
CA ALA A 7 8.56 7.28 2.66
C ALA A 7 8.30 7.11 4.15
N LEU A 8 9.02 6.22 4.82
CA LEU A 8 8.90 6.02 6.26
C LEU A 8 9.40 7.26 7.01
N PRO A 9 8.63 7.75 7.99
CA PRO A 9 9.10 8.84 8.83
C PRO A 9 10.23 8.37 9.74
N HIS A 10 11.21 9.23 9.94
CA HIS A 10 12.23 9.04 10.96
C HIS A 10 11.79 9.73 12.25
N PHE A 11 11.95 9.04 13.38
CA PHE A 11 11.66 9.59 14.71
C PHE A 11 12.96 9.59 15.53
N GLU A 12 13.39 10.77 15.96
CA GLU A 12 14.60 10.92 16.75
C GLU A 12 14.48 10.16 18.08
N GLY A 13 15.47 9.32 18.39
CA GLY A 13 15.51 8.53 19.62
C GLY A 13 14.55 7.34 19.67
N VAL A 14 13.92 6.97 18.56
CA VAL A 14 13.05 5.78 18.45
C VAL A 14 13.65 4.83 17.40
N GLU A 15 13.94 3.61 17.82
CA GLU A 15 14.34 2.50 16.96
C GLU A 15 13.19 1.51 16.81
N PHE A 16 13.01 0.98 15.61
CA PHE A 16 12.00 -0.02 15.31
C PHE A 16 12.68 -1.34 14.91
N ASP A 17 12.25 -2.44 15.50
CA ASP A 17 12.80 -3.77 15.17
C ASP A 17 12.38 -4.22 13.77
N ALA A 18 11.22 -3.76 13.28
CA ALA A 18 10.72 -4.12 11.95
C ALA A 18 9.72 -3.10 11.41
N PHE A 19 9.51 -3.16 10.11
CA PHE A 19 8.63 -2.28 9.38
C PHE A 19 7.61 -3.08 8.58
N MET A 20 6.38 -2.59 8.56
CA MET A 20 5.31 -3.08 7.70
C MET A 20 4.83 -1.94 6.80
N THR A 21 5.04 -2.07 5.50
CA THR A 21 4.80 -1.05 4.47
C THR A 21 3.79 -1.53 3.43
N PHE A 22 3.36 -0.64 2.52
CA PHE A 22 2.40 -0.95 1.45
C PHE A 22 1.15 -1.66 1.97
N ASN A 23 0.55 -1.12 3.04
CA ASN A 23 -0.60 -1.74 3.70
C ASN A 23 -0.39 -3.22 4.08
N GLY A 24 0.84 -3.62 4.44
CA GLY A 24 1.18 -4.97 4.85
C GLY A 24 1.64 -5.90 3.73
N SER A 25 1.79 -5.40 2.50
CA SER A 25 2.28 -6.21 1.36
C SER A 25 3.80 -6.44 1.43
N TYR A 26 4.53 -5.64 2.21
CA TYR A 26 5.96 -5.81 2.44
C TYR A 26 6.33 -5.55 3.90
N CYS A 27 6.98 -6.54 4.51
CA CYS A 27 7.46 -6.48 5.89
C CYS A 27 8.96 -6.81 5.91
N PHE A 28 9.75 -6.05 6.67
CA PHE A 28 11.21 -6.21 6.71
C PHE A 28 11.80 -5.73 8.03
N THR A 29 12.98 -6.22 8.36
CA THR A 29 13.90 -5.67 9.35
C THR A 29 15.05 -4.96 8.63
N GLU A 30 16.01 -4.41 9.37
CA GLU A 30 17.25 -3.88 8.79
C GLU A 30 18.01 -4.96 8.00
N ASP A 31 17.97 -6.21 8.46
CA ASP A 31 18.80 -7.31 7.94
C ASP A 31 18.04 -8.29 7.03
N ALA A 32 16.70 -8.29 7.02
CA ALA A 32 15.94 -9.35 6.35
C ALA A 32 14.57 -8.90 5.82
N ASP A 33 14.19 -9.45 4.67
CA ASP A 33 12.81 -9.43 4.18
C ASP A 33 11.99 -10.50 4.94
N ILE A 34 11.01 -10.08 5.74
CA ILE A 34 10.11 -10.98 6.48
C ILE A 34 9.01 -11.52 5.57
N PHE A 35 8.41 -10.62 4.79
CA PHE A 35 7.29 -10.92 3.89
C PHE A 35 7.33 -10.04 2.67
N SER A 36 7.15 -10.62 1.50
CA SER A 36 7.15 -9.92 0.22
C SER A 36 6.02 -10.47 -0.66
N ASN A 37 5.00 -9.66 -0.90
CA ASN A 37 3.80 -9.99 -1.65
C ASN A 37 3.51 -8.92 -2.70
N PRO A 38 4.21 -8.93 -3.85
CA PRO A 38 3.93 -8.01 -4.95
C PRO A 38 2.66 -8.39 -5.70
N ILE A 39 2.02 -7.42 -6.34
CA ILE A 39 0.93 -7.63 -7.30
C ILE A 39 1.51 -8.31 -8.54
N PRO A 40 0.86 -9.36 -9.10
CA PRO A 40 1.27 -9.95 -10.37
C PRO A 40 1.36 -8.89 -11.49
N THR A 41 2.40 -8.98 -12.31
CA THR A 41 2.68 -7.98 -13.35
C THR A 41 1.52 -7.84 -14.36
N GLU A 42 0.83 -8.92 -14.68
CA GLU A 42 -0.36 -8.88 -15.53
C GLU A 42 -1.48 -8.03 -14.94
N ASP A 43 -1.73 -8.12 -13.62
CA ASP A 43 -2.73 -7.30 -12.95
C ASP A 43 -2.27 -5.83 -12.84
N VAL A 44 -0.98 -5.57 -12.63
CA VAL A 44 -0.41 -4.21 -12.68
C VAL A 44 -0.72 -3.55 -14.03
N HIS A 45 -0.43 -4.23 -15.14
CA HIS A 45 -0.72 -3.71 -16.48
C HIS A 45 -2.21 -3.53 -16.74
N MET A 46 -3.05 -4.46 -16.28
CA MET A 46 -4.50 -4.34 -16.41
C MET A 46 -5.03 -3.11 -15.68
N ILE A 47 -4.55 -2.87 -14.45
CA ILE A 47 -4.94 -1.68 -13.66
C ILE A 47 -4.47 -0.40 -14.36
N ILE A 48 -3.25 -0.36 -14.91
CA ILE A 48 -2.74 0.78 -15.68
C ILE A 48 -3.64 1.08 -16.88
N GLN A 49 -4.03 0.05 -17.65
CA GLN A 49 -4.94 0.21 -18.79
C GLN A 49 -6.31 0.72 -18.37
N ASN A 50 -6.88 0.17 -17.28
CA ASN A 50 -8.18 0.60 -16.76
C ASN A 50 -8.14 2.05 -16.26
N ALA A 51 -7.10 2.43 -15.52
CA ALA A 51 -6.92 3.81 -15.05
C ALA A 51 -6.78 4.78 -16.23
N THR A 52 -5.99 4.41 -17.25
CA THR A 52 -5.84 5.20 -18.50
C THR A 52 -7.17 5.38 -19.22
N ALA A 53 -7.99 4.33 -19.31
CA ALA A 53 -9.31 4.40 -19.92
C ALA A 53 -10.29 5.30 -19.14
N LEU A 54 -10.08 5.45 -17.84
CA LEU A 54 -10.81 6.38 -16.97
C LEU A 54 -10.23 7.82 -17.00
N GLY A 55 -9.11 8.04 -17.70
CA GLY A 55 -8.40 9.31 -17.70
C GLY A 55 -7.70 9.63 -16.37
N ARG A 56 -7.39 8.59 -15.57
CA ARG A 56 -6.77 8.71 -14.27
C ARG A 56 -5.26 8.41 -14.34
N PRO A 57 -4.39 9.33 -13.96
CA PRO A 57 -2.99 9.02 -13.73
C PRO A 57 -2.86 8.14 -12.49
N LEU A 58 -1.83 7.31 -12.47
CA LEU A 58 -1.53 6.48 -11.31
C LEU A 58 -0.05 6.40 -11.01
N THR A 59 0.27 6.00 -9.79
CA THR A 59 1.62 5.70 -9.33
C THR A 59 1.76 4.21 -9.06
N VAL A 60 2.85 3.61 -9.55
CA VAL A 60 3.32 2.28 -9.14
C VAL A 60 4.36 2.43 -8.04
N ALA A 61 4.30 1.57 -7.03
CA ALA A 61 5.17 1.61 -5.87
C ALA A 61 5.98 0.33 -5.74
N THR A 62 7.30 0.45 -5.89
CA THR A 62 8.30 -0.58 -5.64
C THR A 62 9.01 -0.33 -4.31
N LYS A 63 9.85 -1.26 -3.86
CA LYS A 63 10.64 -1.08 -2.62
C LYS A 63 11.47 0.21 -2.62
N ASN A 64 11.95 0.60 -3.78
CA ASN A 64 12.97 1.63 -3.93
C ASN A 64 12.45 2.91 -4.61
N ARG A 65 11.25 2.87 -5.19
CA ARG A 65 10.76 3.98 -6.00
C ARG A 65 9.23 4.06 -6.03
N LEU A 66 8.74 5.29 -6.11
CA LEU A 66 7.38 5.63 -6.51
C LEU A 66 7.48 6.27 -7.89
N ALA A 67 6.83 5.72 -8.90
CA ALA A 67 6.84 6.25 -10.26
C ALA A 67 5.40 6.47 -10.74
N SER A 68 5.11 7.66 -11.25
CA SER A 68 3.78 8.02 -11.76
C SER A 68 3.81 8.21 -13.27
N ASN A 69 2.73 7.86 -13.96
CA ASN A 69 2.56 8.16 -15.39
C ASN A 69 1.89 9.54 -15.65
N GLY A 70 1.61 10.29 -14.61
CA GLY A 70 1.02 11.62 -14.67
C GLY A 70 0.56 12.09 -13.30
N LYS A 71 -0.22 13.18 -13.28
CA LYS A 71 -0.80 13.73 -12.06
C LYS A 71 -2.13 14.42 -12.34
N ASP A 72 -3.07 14.32 -11.41
CA ASP A 72 -4.31 15.09 -11.37
C ASP A 72 -4.50 15.71 -9.98
N GLU A 73 -5.57 16.46 -9.79
CA GLU A 73 -5.85 17.14 -8.51
C GLU A 73 -6.03 16.13 -7.37
N ASP A 74 -6.70 15.00 -7.59
CA ASP A 74 -6.97 13.99 -6.57
C ASP A 74 -5.67 13.32 -6.11
N LEU A 75 -4.80 12.94 -7.05
CA LEU A 75 -3.53 12.30 -6.74
C LEU A 75 -2.55 13.30 -6.08
N ILE A 76 -2.53 14.57 -6.50
CA ILE A 76 -1.72 15.62 -5.87
C ILE A 76 -2.16 15.81 -4.41
N GLU A 77 -3.47 15.94 -4.16
CA GLU A 77 -3.99 16.09 -2.79
C GLU A 77 -3.69 14.87 -1.94
N TYR A 78 -3.86 13.65 -2.50
CA TYR A 78 -3.49 12.40 -1.82
C TYR A 78 -2.03 12.39 -1.36
N TYR A 79 -1.09 12.78 -2.22
CA TYR A 79 0.33 12.85 -1.89
C TYR A 79 0.64 13.94 -0.84
N SER A 80 -0.12 15.04 -0.84
CA SER A 80 0.07 16.15 0.10
C SER A 80 -0.12 15.73 1.57
N PHE A 81 -1.02 14.77 1.85
CA PHE A 81 -1.20 14.21 3.20
C PHE A 81 0.07 13.53 3.74
N ALA A 82 0.87 12.97 2.85
CA ALA A 82 2.15 12.36 3.19
C ALA A 82 3.32 13.36 3.11
N LYS A 83 3.06 14.63 2.73
CA LYS A 83 4.08 15.65 2.44
C LYS A 83 5.08 15.19 1.38
N GLN A 84 4.59 14.50 0.36
CA GLN A 84 5.37 13.96 -0.75
C GLN A 84 4.98 14.67 -2.06
N GLU A 85 5.91 14.67 -3.01
CA GLU A 85 5.68 15.10 -4.37
C GLU A 85 5.53 13.89 -5.30
N ILE A 86 4.80 14.08 -6.41
CA ILE A 86 4.62 13.04 -7.42
C ILE A 86 5.82 13.09 -8.38
N ASP A 87 6.55 11.98 -8.47
CA ASP A 87 7.56 11.74 -9.49
C ASP A 87 6.89 11.23 -10.77
N VAL A 88 6.70 12.12 -11.76
CA VAL A 88 6.24 11.74 -13.09
C VAL A 88 7.45 11.22 -13.87
N ALA A 89 7.49 9.89 -14.04
CA ALA A 89 8.68 9.19 -14.49
C ALA A 89 8.66 8.90 -15.99
N ASP A 90 9.68 9.28 -16.70
CA ASP A 90 9.86 8.99 -18.13
C ASP A 90 10.00 7.46 -18.38
N ASP A 91 10.53 6.73 -17.40
CA ASP A 91 10.72 5.28 -17.41
C ASP A 91 9.60 4.51 -16.68
N PHE A 92 8.42 5.11 -16.53
CA PHE A 92 7.27 4.53 -15.82
C PHE A 92 6.99 3.07 -16.20
N GLU A 93 6.96 2.76 -17.49
CA GLU A 93 6.70 1.40 -18.01
C GLU A 93 7.77 0.41 -17.57
N GLN A 94 9.01 0.84 -17.41
CA GLN A 94 10.09 -0.01 -16.90
C GLN A 94 9.85 -0.33 -15.42
N VAL A 95 9.50 0.69 -14.62
CA VAL A 95 9.22 0.53 -13.18
C VAL A 95 7.97 -0.34 -12.95
N ALA A 96 6.95 -0.23 -13.83
CA ALA A 96 5.74 -1.05 -13.77
C ALA A 96 5.99 -2.55 -14.01
N ASN A 97 7.13 -2.92 -14.61
CA ASN A 97 7.58 -4.32 -14.79
C ASN A 97 8.43 -4.86 -13.63
N GLU A 98 8.73 -4.05 -12.62
CA GLU A 98 9.40 -4.49 -11.40
C GLU A 98 8.40 -5.15 -10.42
N LYS A 99 8.88 -5.49 -9.22
CA LYS A 99 7.99 -5.93 -8.12
C LYS A 99 7.18 -4.74 -7.58
N VAL A 100 5.96 -4.58 -8.05
CA VAL A 100 5.02 -3.55 -7.60
C VAL A 100 4.22 -4.10 -6.41
N TYR A 101 4.24 -3.38 -5.29
CA TYR A 101 3.54 -3.78 -4.05
C TYR A 101 2.24 -3.03 -3.83
N GLN A 102 2.10 -1.88 -4.46
CA GLN A 102 0.93 -1.02 -4.34
C GLN A 102 0.83 -0.13 -5.57
N LEU A 103 -0.41 0.16 -6.01
CA LEU A 103 -0.68 1.27 -6.94
C LEU A 103 -1.55 2.30 -6.23
N MET A 104 -1.41 3.56 -6.61
CA MET A 104 -2.18 4.68 -6.06
C MET A 104 -2.75 5.49 -7.20
N THR A 105 -4.03 5.84 -7.12
CA THR A 105 -4.69 6.67 -8.14
C THR A 105 -5.86 7.45 -7.54
N GLY A 106 -6.17 8.60 -8.11
CA GLY A 106 -7.43 9.28 -7.88
C GLY A 106 -8.59 8.40 -8.36
N SER A 107 -9.60 8.16 -7.51
CA SER A 107 -10.76 7.37 -7.90
C SER A 107 -11.94 7.60 -6.96
N SER A 108 -13.12 7.77 -7.52
CA SER A 108 -14.39 7.75 -6.79
C SER A 108 -14.94 6.33 -6.64
N LEU A 109 -15.82 6.10 -5.69
CA LEU A 109 -16.48 4.80 -5.51
C LEU A 109 -17.17 4.28 -6.80
N ALA A 110 -17.69 5.18 -7.63
CA ALA A 110 -18.36 4.82 -8.88
C ALA A 110 -17.38 4.27 -9.94
N GLU A 111 -16.11 4.65 -9.88
CA GLU A 111 -15.06 4.21 -10.80
C GLU A 111 -14.44 2.87 -10.40
N HIS A 112 -14.57 2.43 -9.13
CA HIS A 112 -13.94 1.20 -8.63
C HIS A 112 -14.23 -0.05 -9.49
N PRO A 113 -15.47 -0.33 -9.95
CA PRO A 113 -15.72 -1.51 -10.79
C PRO A 113 -15.00 -1.45 -12.14
N ALA A 114 -14.87 -0.26 -12.73
CA ALA A 114 -14.16 -0.08 -13.99
C ALA A 114 -12.65 -0.15 -13.80
N LEU A 115 -12.13 0.45 -12.72
CA LEU A 115 -10.71 0.41 -12.36
C LEU A 115 -10.21 -1.02 -12.09
N MET A 116 -11.04 -1.87 -11.49
CA MET A 116 -10.71 -3.26 -11.15
C MET A 116 -11.24 -4.29 -12.14
N LYS A 117 -11.69 -3.84 -13.33
CA LYS A 117 -12.18 -4.76 -14.36
C LYS A 117 -11.10 -5.72 -14.80
N ASP A 118 -11.42 -7.03 -14.84
CA ASP A 118 -10.54 -8.14 -15.27
C ASP A 118 -9.24 -8.27 -14.40
N VAL A 119 -9.23 -7.68 -13.20
CA VAL A 119 -8.15 -7.82 -12.20
C VAL A 119 -8.51 -8.93 -11.22
N SER A 120 -7.63 -9.90 -11.01
CA SER A 120 -7.93 -11.10 -10.21
C SER A 120 -7.18 -11.17 -8.88
N HIS A 121 -5.98 -10.62 -8.79
CA HIS A 121 -5.09 -10.80 -7.64
C HIS A 121 -4.78 -9.48 -6.91
N ALA A 122 -5.53 -8.43 -7.20
CA ALA A 122 -5.44 -7.16 -6.47
C ALA A 122 -6.83 -6.68 -6.02
N ARG A 123 -6.85 -5.86 -4.99
CA ARG A 123 -8.04 -5.25 -4.43
C ARG A 123 -7.80 -3.81 -4.02
N ILE A 124 -8.87 -3.02 -4.03
CA ILE A 124 -8.85 -1.65 -3.50
C ILE A 124 -8.89 -1.68 -1.97
N THR A 125 -8.10 -0.80 -1.36
CA THR A 125 -8.23 -0.33 0.02
C THR A 125 -8.14 1.19 0.03
N PHE A 126 -8.85 1.85 0.94
CA PHE A 126 -8.86 3.31 0.99
C PHE A 126 -9.18 3.81 2.41
N TRP A 127 -8.68 4.96 2.73
CA TRP A 127 -8.96 5.73 3.93
C TRP A 127 -9.59 7.09 3.60
N TRP A 128 -9.54 7.49 2.33
CA TRP A 128 -10.07 8.74 1.77
C TRP A 128 -10.95 8.43 0.55
N ASN A 129 -11.98 9.26 0.27
CA ASN A 129 -13.00 8.94 -0.72
C ASN A 129 -12.70 9.42 -2.15
N ARG A 130 -11.54 10.07 -2.38
CA ARG A 130 -11.13 10.59 -3.69
C ARG A 130 -9.88 9.91 -4.25
N ALA A 131 -9.22 9.06 -3.47
CA ALA A 131 -8.11 8.26 -3.95
C ALA A 131 -8.09 6.88 -3.29
N VAL A 132 -7.43 5.94 -3.93
CA VAL A 132 -7.34 4.55 -3.49
C VAL A 132 -5.91 4.04 -3.55
N ASP A 133 -5.62 3.11 -2.64
CA ASP A 133 -4.51 2.18 -2.74
C ASP A 133 -5.03 0.87 -3.35
N ILE A 134 -4.30 0.29 -4.28
CA ILE A 134 -4.56 -1.04 -4.81
C ILE A 134 -3.43 -1.95 -4.36
N ILE A 135 -3.78 -3.01 -3.66
CA ILE A 135 -2.86 -3.94 -3.01
C ILE A 135 -3.20 -5.39 -3.42
N PRO A 136 -2.30 -6.37 -3.21
CA PRO A 136 -2.63 -7.77 -3.46
C PRO A 136 -3.90 -8.21 -2.72
N THR A 137 -4.72 -9.08 -3.33
CA THR A 137 -5.98 -9.57 -2.75
C THR A 137 -5.76 -10.27 -1.41
N ASP A 138 -4.69 -11.06 -1.28
CA ASP A 138 -4.26 -11.74 -0.06
C ASP A 138 -3.30 -10.90 0.81
N GLY A 139 -3.15 -9.60 0.49
CA GLY A 139 -2.43 -8.60 1.25
C GLY A 139 -3.34 -7.91 2.29
N GLY A 140 -2.80 -6.87 2.90
CA GLY A 140 -3.48 -6.06 3.90
C GLY A 140 -2.73 -6.03 5.22
N LYS A 141 -3.02 -5.02 6.07
CA LYS A 141 -2.31 -4.83 7.34
C LYS A 141 -2.49 -6.01 8.29
N GLY A 142 -3.64 -6.69 8.24
CA GLY A 142 -3.87 -7.92 9.01
C GLY A 142 -2.93 -9.05 8.60
N ARG A 143 -2.76 -9.25 7.30
CA ARG A 143 -1.84 -10.28 6.76
C ARG A 143 -0.39 -9.97 7.12
N GLY A 144 0.02 -8.70 7.01
CA GLY A 144 1.36 -8.26 7.44
C GLY A 144 1.62 -8.57 8.91
N ILE A 145 0.66 -8.29 9.81
CA ILE A 145 0.76 -8.62 11.24
C ILE A 145 0.92 -10.15 11.45
N GLU A 146 0.11 -10.98 10.79
CA GLU A 146 0.25 -12.43 10.90
C GLU A 146 1.68 -12.89 10.56
N LYS A 147 2.26 -12.36 9.46
CA LYS A 147 3.62 -12.69 9.04
C LYS A 147 4.69 -12.20 10.01
N MET A 148 4.49 -11.03 10.62
CA MET A 148 5.37 -10.51 11.67
C MET A 148 5.32 -11.39 12.91
N LEU A 149 4.12 -11.78 13.37
CA LEU A 149 3.95 -12.67 14.52
C LEU A 149 4.58 -14.05 14.28
N GLU A 150 4.40 -14.62 13.06
CA GLU A 150 5.05 -15.86 12.65
C GLU A 150 6.58 -15.75 12.74
N TYR A 151 7.15 -14.66 12.21
CA TYR A 151 8.61 -14.42 12.18
C TYR A 151 9.21 -14.31 13.58
N TYR A 152 8.55 -13.56 14.48
CA TYR A 152 9.02 -13.37 15.85
C TYR A 152 8.57 -14.47 16.83
N HIS A 153 7.80 -15.45 16.36
CA HIS A 153 7.22 -16.53 17.19
C HIS A 153 6.36 -15.99 18.34
N PHE A 154 5.61 -14.91 18.10
CA PHE A 154 4.67 -14.35 19.05
C PHE A 154 3.25 -14.90 18.84
N ASP A 155 2.57 -15.13 19.95
CA ASP A 155 1.12 -15.40 19.93
C ASP A 155 0.36 -14.08 19.72
N LYS A 156 -0.80 -14.18 19.06
CA LYS A 156 -1.68 -13.04 18.81
C LYS A 156 -2.02 -12.25 20.09
N SER A 157 -2.17 -12.94 21.24
CA SER A 157 -2.45 -12.33 22.53
C SER A 157 -1.33 -11.41 23.07
N GLN A 158 -0.11 -11.58 22.54
CA GLN A 158 1.05 -10.75 22.92
C GLN A 158 1.19 -9.50 22.07
N ALA A 159 0.31 -9.31 21.07
CA ALA A 159 0.36 -8.19 20.15
C ALA A 159 -0.69 -7.13 20.45
N MET A 160 -0.29 -5.87 20.33
CA MET A 160 -1.16 -4.70 20.40
C MET A 160 -1.01 -3.87 19.12
N ALA A 161 -2.11 -3.32 18.62
CA ALA A 161 -2.11 -2.42 17.48
C ALA A 161 -2.99 -1.18 17.73
N PHE A 162 -2.60 -0.08 17.12
CA PHE A 162 -3.33 1.19 17.13
C PHE A 162 -3.64 1.60 15.70
N GLY A 163 -4.87 2.06 15.45
CA GLY A 163 -5.29 2.49 14.12
C GLY A 163 -6.46 3.46 14.17
N ASP A 164 -6.57 4.30 13.15
CA ASP A 164 -7.59 5.35 13.03
C ASP A 164 -8.37 5.30 11.70
N GLY A 165 -7.91 4.52 10.73
CA GLY A 165 -8.49 4.44 9.39
C GLY A 165 -9.24 3.13 9.12
N ASN A 166 -10.10 3.15 8.09
CA ASN A 166 -10.80 1.96 7.64
C ASN A 166 -9.85 0.84 7.20
N ASN A 167 -8.68 1.20 6.66
CA ASN A 167 -7.62 0.26 6.28
C ASN A 167 -6.89 -0.36 7.47
N ASP A 168 -7.20 0.07 8.72
CA ASP A 168 -6.65 -0.50 9.96
C ASP A 168 -7.55 -1.57 10.59
N ILE A 169 -8.80 -1.69 10.14
CA ILE A 169 -9.77 -2.64 10.74
C ILE A 169 -9.23 -4.09 10.74
N GLU A 170 -8.60 -4.52 9.64
CA GLU A 170 -8.01 -5.86 9.55
C GLU A 170 -6.85 -6.01 10.55
N MET A 171 -6.00 -5.00 10.68
CA MET A 171 -4.88 -4.96 11.63
C MET A 171 -5.38 -5.08 13.07
N LEU A 172 -6.37 -4.26 13.46
CA LEU A 172 -6.93 -4.26 14.82
C LEU A 172 -7.56 -5.62 15.19
N LYS A 173 -8.16 -6.32 14.21
CA LYS A 173 -8.72 -7.67 14.41
C LYS A 173 -7.66 -8.78 14.45
N SER A 174 -6.46 -8.53 13.95
CA SER A 174 -5.37 -9.51 13.84
C SER A 174 -4.48 -9.58 15.08
N VAL A 175 -4.72 -8.74 16.08
CA VAL A 175 -3.97 -8.71 17.35
C VAL A 175 -4.86 -9.05 18.54
N GLY A 176 -4.25 -9.39 19.68
CA GLY A 176 -4.97 -9.61 20.93
C GLY A 176 -5.56 -8.32 21.51
N HIS A 177 -4.89 -7.19 21.29
CA HIS A 177 -5.28 -5.89 21.82
C HIS A 177 -5.32 -4.84 20.69
N GLY A 178 -6.44 -4.75 19.97
CA GLY A 178 -6.69 -3.72 18.98
C GLY A 178 -7.26 -2.45 19.62
N VAL A 179 -6.65 -1.29 19.39
CA VAL A 179 -7.07 0.02 19.90
C VAL A 179 -7.44 0.93 18.74
N ALA A 180 -8.72 1.24 18.62
CA ALA A 180 -9.19 2.26 17.67
C ALA A 180 -8.97 3.64 18.30
N MET A 181 -8.29 4.50 17.57
CA MET A 181 -8.07 5.90 17.97
C MET A 181 -9.31 6.72 17.59
N ALA A 182 -9.65 7.72 18.46
CA ALA A 182 -10.77 8.64 18.24
C ALA A 182 -10.39 9.81 17.34
#